data_c145252b0dbd302308f6f79ec89f89de
#
_entry.id   c145252b0dbd302308f6f79ec89f89de
#
_cell.length_a   1.000
_cell.length_b   1.000
_cell.length_c   1.000
_cell.angle_alpha   90.00
_cell.angle_beta   90.00
_cell.angle_gamma   90.00
#
_symmetry.space_group_name_H-M   'P 1'
#
loop_
_entity.id
_entity.type
_entity.pdbx_description
1 polymer ?
#
loop_
_entity_poly.entity_id
_entity_poly.type
_entity_poly.pdbx_seq_one_letter_code
_entity_poly.pdbx_strand_id
1 'polypeptide(L)'
;MNNINIQINPVQQVNEFWFWIKQVVIILLGLLLLQTDTRAQQAPPDSSCPQKDLPDVIRRWRNKPPKAISENKSSLLLVPVFGANPALGFMFGVGGQFAFKVPETKRYSMLSGSVQATSKNQYLVLLKNNIYTRKERIFLTGDWRFQIFSQPTYGLGTDAPQGGILEYQFNIAGTEINDDSLAQPMKFNFLRIHQTAAIKVKNNLYLGLGYYLDGYTSINDERLRLNPGDTLLTSHYAYNTFYGFDTKNYYSSAIHAALVVDTRDNMISAYRGYYLELGWRGAFKFLGNPKSGNMLNTEWRSFHGLSKKNPAHLLAFWLLGNFSATGQFPYMILPATAYDQRSRSARGYTQGRFRGNDFVYAESEYRFPISGCGGLWSGVLFLNGTTASGAKNDPKLFESIKPGYGLGLRLMLDKKSRSNLSIDYGWGARSSGFYLAVSETF
;
A
#
# COMPACT_ATOMS: atom_id res chain seq x y z
N MET A 1 -36.73 7.83 -22.42
CA MET A 1 -35.90 6.94 -21.59
C MET A 1 -35.65 5.67 -22.39
N ASN A 2 -34.60 5.64 -23.18
CA ASN A 2 -34.25 4.45 -23.97
C ASN A 2 -33.43 3.52 -23.12
N ASN A 3 -33.99 2.33 -22.82
CA ASN A 3 -33.27 1.23 -22.19
C ASN A 3 -32.15 0.74 -23.14
N ILE A 4 -30.92 1.14 -22.91
CA ILE A 4 -29.76 0.55 -23.58
C ILE A 4 -29.41 -0.71 -22.80
N ASN A 5 -29.90 -1.85 -23.25
CA ASN A 5 -29.46 -3.17 -22.81
C ASN A 5 -28.07 -3.45 -23.39
N ILE A 6 -27.01 -3.14 -22.65
CA ILE A 6 -25.66 -3.57 -23.01
C ILE A 6 -25.52 -5.02 -22.52
N GLN A 7 -25.75 -5.99 -23.41
CA GLN A 7 -25.33 -7.37 -23.17
C GLN A 7 -23.80 -7.43 -23.26
N ILE A 8 -23.14 -7.48 -22.12
CA ILE A 8 -21.71 -7.78 -22.05
C ILE A 8 -21.59 -9.31 -22.28
N ASN A 9 -20.93 -9.69 -23.35
CA ASN A 9 -20.74 -11.09 -23.72
C ASN A 9 -19.84 -11.78 -22.66
N PRO A 10 -20.35 -12.75 -21.87
CA PRO A 10 -19.59 -13.40 -20.81
C PRO A 10 -18.35 -14.16 -21.30
N VAL A 11 -18.35 -14.57 -22.56
CA VAL A 11 -17.21 -15.25 -23.19
C VAL A 11 -16.02 -14.30 -23.39
N GLN A 12 -16.27 -13.02 -23.66
CA GLN A 12 -15.23 -12.01 -23.84
C GLN A 12 -14.52 -11.69 -22.50
N GLN A 13 -15.25 -11.63 -21.39
CA GLN A 13 -14.69 -11.46 -20.05
C GLN A 13 -13.82 -12.64 -19.62
N VAL A 14 -14.19 -13.88 -19.97
CA VAL A 14 -13.41 -15.08 -19.65
C VAL A 14 -12.10 -15.09 -20.45
N ASN A 15 -12.13 -14.69 -21.71
CA ASN A 15 -10.93 -14.64 -22.55
C ASN A 15 -9.94 -13.55 -22.09
N GLU A 16 -10.42 -12.38 -21.66
CA GLU A 16 -9.56 -11.34 -21.08
C GLU A 16 -8.97 -11.78 -19.74
N PHE A 17 -9.74 -12.46 -18.89
CA PHE A 17 -9.26 -13.03 -17.64
C PHE A 17 -8.09 -14.01 -17.84
N TRP A 18 -8.23 -14.95 -18.83
CA TRP A 18 -7.16 -15.89 -19.17
C TRP A 18 -5.95 -15.22 -19.81
N PHE A 19 -6.16 -14.14 -20.57
CA PHE A 19 -5.07 -13.35 -21.12
C PHE A 19 -4.25 -12.71 -20.00
N TRP A 20 -4.87 -12.09 -19.02
CA TRP A 20 -4.18 -11.46 -17.89
C TRP A 20 -3.50 -12.46 -16.97
N ILE A 21 -4.12 -13.61 -16.70
CA ILE A 21 -3.47 -14.69 -15.96
C ILE A 21 -2.18 -15.14 -16.69
N LYS A 22 -2.23 -15.33 -18.01
CA LYS A 22 -1.04 -15.67 -18.79
C LYS A 22 0.06 -14.61 -18.67
N GLN A 23 -0.27 -13.32 -18.76
CA GLN A 23 0.70 -12.24 -18.61
C GLN A 23 1.32 -12.20 -17.22
N VAL A 24 0.51 -12.30 -16.17
CA VAL A 24 0.97 -12.37 -14.79
C VAL A 24 1.85 -13.61 -14.57
N VAL A 25 1.46 -14.75 -15.08
CA VAL A 25 2.26 -16.00 -15.01
C VAL A 25 3.57 -15.86 -15.76
N ILE A 26 3.58 -15.24 -16.95
CA ILE A 26 4.80 -15.00 -17.72
C ILE A 26 5.74 -14.04 -16.98
N ILE A 27 5.22 -12.96 -16.41
CA ILE A 27 6.00 -12.02 -15.59
C ILE A 27 6.57 -12.74 -14.36
N LEU A 28 5.76 -13.55 -13.68
CA LEU A 28 6.20 -14.31 -12.51
C LEU A 28 7.23 -15.40 -12.87
N LEU A 29 7.04 -16.08 -13.99
CA LEU A 29 8.04 -17.03 -14.54
C LEU A 29 9.32 -16.31 -14.94
N GLY A 30 9.24 -15.14 -15.58
CA GLY A 30 10.39 -14.30 -15.89
C GLY A 30 11.14 -13.85 -14.63
N LEU A 31 10.42 -13.44 -13.59
CA LEU A 31 11.00 -13.06 -12.30
C LEU A 31 11.60 -14.27 -11.55
N LEU A 32 11.01 -15.46 -11.67
CA LEU A 32 11.56 -16.71 -11.15
C LEU A 32 12.82 -17.15 -11.89
N LEU A 33 12.87 -16.97 -13.20
CA LEU A 33 14.05 -17.30 -14.02
C LEU A 33 15.22 -16.33 -13.77
N LEU A 34 14.96 -15.08 -13.35
CA LEU A 34 16.00 -14.15 -12.91
C LEU A 34 16.60 -14.51 -11.54
N GLN A 35 16.07 -15.52 -10.87
CA GLN A 35 16.54 -16.01 -9.57
C GLN A 35 17.50 -17.20 -9.68
N THR A 36 18.04 -17.51 -10.85
CA THR A 36 19.06 -18.53 -10.99
C THR A 36 20.30 -18.12 -10.18
N ASP A 37 20.57 -18.94 -9.14
CA ASP A 37 21.82 -18.98 -8.36
C ASP A 37 22.19 -17.80 -7.45
N THR A 38 21.27 -17.22 -6.71
CA THR A 38 21.65 -16.67 -5.42
C THR A 38 21.54 -17.75 -4.32
N ARG A 39 22.38 -18.75 -4.34
CA ARG A 39 22.93 -19.33 -3.11
C ARG A 39 23.70 -18.19 -2.44
N ALA A 40 22.97 -17.27 -1.81
CA ALA A 40 23.55 -16.32 -0.91
C ALA A 40 24.25 -17.13 0.19
N GLN A 41 25.56 -17.33 0.01
CA GLN A 41 26.41 -17.80 1.06
C GLN A 41 26.06 -17.02 2.32
N GLN A 42 25.67 -17.74 3.35
CA GLN A 42 25.58 -17.24 4.71
C GLN A 42 26.99 -16.79 5.14
N ALA A 43 27.43 -15.64 4.69
CA ALA A 43 28.49 -14.95 5.39
C ALA A 43 27.83 -14.37 6.65
N PRO A 44 28.30 -14.71 7.86
CA PRO A 44 27.92 -13.99 9.06
C PRO A 44 28.20 -12.49 8.82
N PRO A 45 27.42 -11.58 9.42
CA PRO A 45 27.75 -10.17 9.36
C PRO A 45 29.18 -10.02 9.82
N ASP A 46 30.02 -9.47 8.95
CA ASP A 46 31.43 -9.29 9.24
C ASP A 46 31.52 -8.51 10.56
N SER A 47 32.14 -9.13 11.57
CA SER A 47 32.31 -8.56 12.90
C SER A 47 33.10 -7.25 12.89
N SER A 48 33.71 -6.92 11.77
CA SER A 48 34.46 -5.68 11.53
C SER A 48 33.56 -4.43 11.43
N CYS A 49 32.23 -4.58 11.33
CA CYS A 49 31.29 -3.47 11.11
C CYS A 49 30.10 -3.51 12.09
N PRO A 50 30.29 -3.26 13.40
CA PRO A 50 29.20 -3.30 14.37
C PRO A 50 28.18 -2.20 14.12
N GLN A 51 26.93 -2.57 13.86
CA GLN A 51 25.84 -1.62 13.70
C GLN A 51 25.55 -0.88 15.02
N LYS A 52 25.30 0.41 14.90
CA LYS A 52 24.93 1.30 16.01
C LYS A 52 23.50 1.77 15.82
N ASP A 53 22.80 1.96 16.93
CA ASP A 53 21.47 2.56 16.97
C ASP A 53 21.47 3.84 17.82
N LEU A 54 20.36 4.56 17.79
CA LEU A 54 20.22 5.80 18.57
C LEU A 54 20.46 5.60 20.08
N PRO A 55 19.96 4.53 20.73
CA PRO A 55 20.30 4.21 22.12
C PRO A 55 21.79 4.06 22.39
N ASP A 56 22.57 3.47 21.48
CA ASP A 56 24.03 3.34 21.64
C ASP A 56 24.70 4.72 21.68
N VAL A 57 24.26 5.62 20.80
CA VAL A 57 24.79 6.99 20.75
C VAL A 57 24.47 7.78 22.03
N ILE A 58 23.22 7.69 22.49
CA ILE A 58 22.78 8.36 23.73
C ILE A 58 23.54 7.80 24.95
N ARG A 59 23.75 6.49 25.00
CA ARG A 59 24.53 5.85 26.09
C ARG A 59 25.98 6.32 26.09
N ARG A 60 26.61 6.36 24.90
CA ARG A 60 27.99 6.87 24.76
C ARG A 60 28.09 8.33 25.20
N TRP A 61 27.15 9.16 24.81
CA TRP A 61 27.11 10.57 25.24
C TRP A 61 26.93 10.73 26.74
N ARG A 62 26.23 9.77 27.40
CA ARG A 62 26.05 9.70 28.85
C ARG A 62 27.16 8.91 29.58
N ASN A 63 28.26 8.57 28.92
CA ASN A 63 29.36 7.75 29.46
C ASN A 63 28.92 6.42 30.08
N LYS A 64 27.83 5.80 29.55
CA LYS A 64 27.35 4.49 30.00
C LYS A 64 27.91 3.38 29.10
N PRO A 65 28.27 2.19 29.66
CA PRO A 65 28.76 1.07 28.87
C PRO A 65 27.72 0.60 27.85
N PRO A 66 28.16 -0.04 26.74
CA PRO A 66 27.24 -0.66 25.77
C PRO A 66 26.29 -1.64 26.48
N LYS A 67 25.03 -1.67 26.04
CA LYS A 67 24.05 -2.60 26.60
C LYS A 67 24.24 -3.97 25.97
N ALA A 68 24.37 -5.02 26.80
CA ALA A 68 24.41 -6.39 26.31
C ALA A 68 23.19 -6.68 25.42
N ILE A 69 23.43 -7.30 24.26
CA ILE A 69 22.41 -7.64 23.30
C ILE A 69 21.69 -8.89 23.83
N SER A 70 20.50 -8.73 24.37
CA SER A 70 19.58 -9.84 24.64
C SER A 70 18.76 -10.11 23.38
N GLU A 71 18.90 -11.28 22.77
CA GLU A 71 18.25 -11.65 21.50
C GLU A 71 16.72 -11.70 21.55
N ASN A 72 16.14 -11.88 22.73
CA ASN A 72 14.70 -12.12 22.92
C ASN A 72 13.92 -10.91 23.45
N LYS A 73 14.49 -9.70 23.47
CA LYS A 73 13.77 -8.52 23.94
C LYS A 73 12.93 -7.91 22.84
N SER A 74 11.64 -7.70 23.13
CA SER A 74 10.74 -6.86 22.36
C SER A 74 11.23 -5.39 22.35
N SER A 75 10.88 -4.67 21.30
CA SER A 75 11.18 -3.25 21.10
C SER A 75 9.87 -2.50 20.85
N LEU A 76 9.55 -1.55 21.72
CA LEU A 76 8.46 -0.60 21.52
C LEU A 76 9.05 0.75 21.16
N LEU A 77 8.65 1.26 20.01
CA LEU A 77 9.03 2.57 19.50
C LEU A 77 7.76 3.43 19.38
N LEU A 78 7.79 4.61 19.97
CA LEU A 78 6.72 5.60 19.84
C LEU A 78 7.33 6.87 19.29
N VAL A 79 6.66 7.45 18.30
CA VAL A 79 7.08 8.69 17.65
C VAL A 79 5.89 9.65 17.55
N PRO A 80 6.10 10.94 17.79
CA PRO A 80 5.08 11.93 17.49
C PRO A 80 4.91 12.00 15.96
N VAL A 81 3.67 12.20 15.52
CA VAL A 81 3.31 12.41 14.12
C VAL A 81 2.80 13.83 13.97
N PHE A 82 3.44 14.58 13.09
CA PHE A 82 3.03 15.93 12.72
C PHE A 82 2.97 16.02 11.20
N GLY A 83 2.01 16.79 10.71
CA GLY A 83 1.88 17.05 9.28
C GLY A 83 0.92 18.19 9.03
N ALA A 84 0.94 18.69 7.82
CA ALA A 84 -0.03 19.65 7.34
C ALA A 84 -0.24 19.48 5.85
N ASN A 85 -1.49 19.55 5.41
CA ASN A 85 -1.83 19.71 4.01
C ASN A 85 -3.16 20.47 3.87
N PRO A 86 -3.45 21.03 2.69
CA PRO A 86 -4.68 21.82 2.49
C PRO A 86 -5.98 21.05 2.80
N ALA A 87 -6.03 19.75 2.52
CA ALA A 87 -7.22 18.92 2.76
C ALA A 87 -7.42 18.59 4.25
N LEU A 88 -6.33 18.28 4.97
CA LEU A 88 -6.36 17.83 6.37
C LEU A 88 -6.22 18.99 7.37
N GLY A 89 -5.67 20.13 6.93
CA GLY A 89 -5.19 21.14 7.85
C GLY A 89 -3.94 20.68 8.58
N PHE A 90 -3.73 21.13 9.80
CA PHE A 90 -2.65 20.66 10.67
C PHE A 90 -3.04 19.33 11.31
N MET A 91 -2.15 18.34 11.25
CA MET A 91 -2.32 17.00 11.78
C MET A 91 -1.30 16.75 12.91
N PHE A 92 -1.75 16.14 13.99
CA PHE A 92 -0.93 15.74 15.12
C PHE A 92 -1.39 14.39 15.66
N GLY A 93 -0.48 13.65 16.24
CA GLY A 93 -0.78 12.32 16.77
C GLY A 93 0.43 11.58 17.30
N VAL A 94 0.23 10.29 17.53
CA VAL A 94 1.27 9.36 17.93
C VAL A 94 1.23 8.15 17.00
N GLY A 95 2.38 7.78 16.49
CA GLY A 95 2.61 6.52 15.78
C GLY A 95 3.53 5.63 16.57
N GLY A 96 3.41 4.31 16.39
CA GLY A 96 4.25 3.38 17.10
C GLY A 96 4.42 2.04 16.40
N GLN A 97 5.46 1.35 16.81
CA GLN A 97 5.78 0.00 16.36
C GLN A 97 6.24 -0.84 17.54
N PHE A 98 5.64 -2.00 17.70
CA PHE A 98 6.05 -3.03 18.64
C PHE A 98 6.60 -4.23 17.88
N ALA A 99 7.92 -4.41 17.94
CA ALA A 99 8.64 -5.51 17.33
C ALA A 99 9.00 -6.55 18.40
N PHE A 100 8.69 -7.81 18.14
CA PHE A 100 8.93 -8.90 19.10
C PHE A 100 9.21 -10.21 18.37
N LYS A 101 9.89 -11.13 19.07
CA LYS A 101 10.07 -12.51 18.62
C LYS A 101 9.19 -13.44 19.44
N VAL A 102 8.43 -14.26 18.76
CA VAL A 102 7.74 -15.40 19.40
C VAL A 102 8.75 -16.52 19.61
N PRO A 103 8.68 -17.30 20.70
CA PRO A 103 9.58 -18.44 20.91
C PRO A 103 9.63 -19.38 19.71
N GLU A 104 10.84 -19.87 19.40
CA GLU A 104 11.10 -20.78 18.28
C GLU A 104 10.78 -20.16 16.88
N THR A 105 10.81 -18.83 16.75
CA THR A 105 10.75 -18.15 15.45
C THR A 105 12.11 -17.58 15.09
N LYS A 106 12.44 -17.61 13.79
CA LYS A 106 13.64 -16.94 13.26
C LYS A 106 13.36 -15.45 13.00
N ARG A 107 12.12 -15.11 12.71
CA ARG A 107 11.69 -13.78 12.26
C ARG A 107 11.09 -12.97 13.40
N TYR A 108 11.24 -11.64 13.30
CA TYR A 108 10.49 -10.72 14.13
C TYR A 108 9.03 -10.69 13.68
N SER A 109 8.15 -10.52 14.67
CA SER A 109 6.75 -10.14 14.47
C SER A 109 6.61 -8.64 14.75
N MET A 110 5.60 -8.02 14.16
CA MET A 110 5.38 -6.57 14.26
C MET A 110 3.90 -6.24 14.43
N LEU A 111 3.63 -5.40 15.40
CA LEU A 111 2.42 -4.60 15.49
C LEU A 111 2.79 -3.14 15.25
N SER A 112 2.09 -2.45 14.40
CA SER A 112 2.29 -1.02 14.19
C SER A 112 0.97 -0.30 14.08
N GLY A 113 0.92 0.95 14.52
CA GLY A 113 -0.30 1.72 14.44
C GLY A 113 -0.07 3.19 14.69
N SER A 114 -1.11 3.97 14.47
CA SER A 114 -1.13 5.41 14.80
C SER A 114 -2.53 5.87 15.15
N VAL A 115 -2.57 6.89 16.01
CA VAL A 115 -3.77 7.65 16.30
C VAL A 115 -3.45 9.11 16.00
N GLN A 116 -4.26 9.73 15.16
CA GLN A 116 -4.01 11.08 14.67
C GLN A 116 -5.32 11.87 14.67
N ALA A 117 -5.23 13.16 14.97
CA ALA A 117 -6.31 14.12 14.85
C ALA A 117 -5.86 15.31 13.99
N THR A 118 -6.80 16.01 13.39
CA THR A 118 -6.51 17.17 12.54
C THR A 118 -7.28 18.41 13.01
N SER A 119 -6.77 19.59 12.66
CA SER A 119 -7.44 20.87 12.96
C SER A 119 -8.80 21.03 12.25
N LYS A 120 -9.14 20.12 11.32
CA LYS A 120 -10.44 20.06 10.63
C LYS A 120 -11.36 18.97 11.18
N ASN A 121 -11.18 18.57 12.45
CA ASN A 121 -11.98 17.55 13.14
C ASN A 121 -12.01 16.20 12.44
N GLN A 122 -10.87 15.78 11.89
CA GLN A 122 -10.71 14.46 11.30
C GLN A 122 -9.91 13.58 12.27
N TYR A 123 -10.21 12.29 12.28
CA TYR A 123 -9.60 11.31 13.17
C TYR A 123 -9.19 10.09 12.36
N LEU A 124 -7.94 9.67 12.56
CA LEU A 124 -7.38 8.52 11.87
C LEU A 124 -6.80 7.55 12.90
N VAL A 125 -7.33 6.34 12.92
CA VAL A 125 -6.80 5.23 13.71
C VAL A 125 -6.40 4.13 12.75
N LEU A 126 -5.13 3.75 12.80
CA LEU A 126 -4.57 2.68 11.99
C LEU A 126 -3.91 1.66 12.89
N LEU A 127 -4.15 0.39 12.64
CA LEU A 127 -3.50 -0.73 13.31
C LEU A 127 -3.16 -1.80 12.29
N LYS A 128 -1.92 -2.25 12.30
CA LYS A 128 -1.42 -3.27 11.37
C LYS A 128 -0.72 -4.37 12.16
N ASN A 129 -0.93 -5.59 11.77
CA ASN A 129 -0.23 -6.72 12.34
C ASN A 129 0.44 -7.57 11.26
N ASN A 130 1.65 -8.04 11.59
CA ASN A 130 2.40 -9.03 10.83
C ASN A 130 3.06 -9.94 11.88
N ILE A 131 2.42 -11.07 12.17
CA ILE A 131 2.78 -11.89 13.32
C ILE A 131 3.04 -13.33 12.90
N TYR A 132 4.23 -13.84 13.19
CA TYR A 132 4.52 -15.27 13.13
C TYR A 132 4.23 -15.93 14.47
N THR A 133 3.44 -17.00 14.45
CA THR A 133 3.22 -17.83 15.64
C THR A 133 4.40 -18.76 15.88
N ARG A 134 4.38 -19.46 17.02
CA ARG A 134 5.42 -20.45 17.41
C ARG A 134 5.78 -21.38 16.25
N LYS A 135 7.09 -21.60 16.02
CA LYS A 135 7.64 -22.37 14.88
C LYS A 135 7.23 -21.84 13.50
N GLU A 136 6.77 -20.59 13.44
CA GLU A 136 6.27 -19.96 12.20
C GLU A 136 5.16 -20.78 11.53
N ARG A 137 4.31 -21.46 12.30
CA ARG A 137 3.24 -22.30 11.76
C ARG A 137 2.14 -21.49 11.10
N ILE A 138 1.80 -20.35 11.68
CA ILE A 138 0.81 -19.43 11.13
C ILE A 138 1.45 -18.06 11.00
N PHE A 139 1.20 -17.42 9.88
CA PHE A 139 1.52 -16.02 9.61
C PHE A 139 0.22 -15.24 9.56
N LEU A 140 0.06 -14.30 10.48
CA LEU A 140 -1.09 -13.39 10.55
C LEU A 140 -0.71 -12.06 9.91
N THR A 141 -1.54 -11.58 8.98
CA THR A 141 -1.42 -10.24 8.40
C THR A 141 -2.74 -9.50 8.55
N GLY A 142 -2.68 -8.26 9.01
CA GLY A 142 -3.88 -7.44 9.19
C GLY A 142 -3.65 -5.98 8.90
N ASP A 143 -4.71 -5.31 8.42
CA ASP A 143 -4.80 -3.88 8.18
C ASP A 143 -6.16 -3.40 8.66
N TRP A 144 -6.18 -2.73 9.80
CA TRP A 144 -7.40 -2.22 10.42
C TRP A 144 -7.32 -0.70 10.46
N ARG A 145 -8.36 -0.04 9.93
CA ARG A 145 -8.43 1.42 9.85
C ARG A 145 -9.81 1.89 10.25
N PHE A 146 -9.83 2.92 11.05
CA PHE A 146 -11.01 3.71 11.30
C PHE A 146 -10.66 5.18 11.06
N GLN A 147 -11.37 5.82 10.13
CA GLN A 147 -11.05 7.18 9.72
C GLN A 147 -12.32 8.00 9.54
N ILE A 148 -12.37 9.17 10.14
CA ILE A 148 -13.26 10.27 9.75
C ILE A 148 -12.39 11.20 8.94
N PHE A 149 -12.58 11.22 7.62
CA PHE A 149 -11.52 11.67 6.73
C PHE A 149 -12.05 12.52 5.57
N SER A 150 -11.21 13.41 5.08
CA SER A 150 -11.44 14.13 3.84
C SER A 150 -10.32 13.81 2.86
N GLN A 151 -10.69 13.41 1.67
CA GLN A 151 -9.75 13.06 0.61
C GLN A 151 -10.31 13.46 -0.74
N PRO A 152 -9.50 14.11 -1.60
CA PRO A 152 -9.93 14.34 -2.97
C PRO A 152 -9.94 13.06 -3.79
N THR A 153 -10.84 12.99 -4.77
CA THR A 153 -10.79 12.03 -5.87
C THR A 153 -10.65 12.76 -7.20
N TYR A 154 -10.24 12.04 -8.25
CA TYR A 154 -9.81 12.64 -9.51
C TYR A 154 -10.41 11.95 -10.74
N GLY A 155 -11.24 10.93 -10.56
CA GLY A 155 -11.77 10.09 -11.62
C GLY A 155 -11.03 8.75 -11.72
N LEU A 156 -11.22 8.04 -12.83
CA LEU A 156 -10.63 6.72 -13.08
C LEU A 156 -9.59 6.78 -14.18
N GLY A 157 -8.56 5.97 -14.01
CA GLY A 157 -7.43 5.86 -14.94
C GLY A 157 -6.24 6.73 -14.58
N THR A 158 -5.10 6.40 -15.19
CA THR A 158 -3.82 7.10 -14.98
C THR A 158 -3.88 8.54 -15.53
N ASP A 159 -4.58 8.75 -16.62
CA ASP A 159 -4.69 10.03 -17.30
C ASP A 159 -5.96 10.82 -16.95
N ALA A 160 -6.72 10.36 -15.96
CA ALA A 160 -7.84 11.12 -15.45
C ALA A 160 -7.38 12.55 -15.13
N PRO A 161 -7.95 13.58 -15.78
CA PRO A 161 -7.61 14.97 -15.51
C PRO A 161 -7.95 15.31 -14.08
N GLN A 162 -7.32 16.34 -13.52
CA GLN A 162 -7.51 16.67 -12.09
C GLN A 162 -8.96 17.02 -11.75
N GLY A 163 -9.76 17.48 -12.73
CA GLY A 163 -11.20 17.71 -12.57
C GLY A 163 -12.09 16.54 -12.98
N GLY A 164 -11.59 15.63 -13.78
CA GLY A 164 -12.34 14.53 -14.40
C GLY A 164 -13.24 15.04 -15.54
N ILE A 165 -13.25 14.33 -16.66
CA ILE A 165 -14.22 14.56 -17.74
C ILE A 165 -15.22 13.42 -17.68
N LEU A 166 -16.39 13.67 -17.12
CA LEU A 166 -17.41 12.63 -16.92
C LEU A 166 -18.00 12.12 -18.23
N GLU A 167 -18.08 12.96 -19.25
CA GLU A 167 -18.53 12.58 -20.59
C GLU A 167 -17.62 11.49 -21.18
N TYR A 168 -16.31 11.65 -21.07
CA TYR A 168 -15.35 10.67 -21.54
C TYR A 168 -15.47 9.33 -20.81
N GLN A 169 -15.63 9.37 -19.48
CA GLN A 169 -15.69 8.16 -18.66
C GLN A 169 -17.04 7.44 -18.72
N PHE A 170 -18.15 8.18 -18.84
CA PHE A 170 -19.50 7.63 -18.67
C PHE A 170 -20.50 8.04 -19.75
N ASN A 171 -20.10 8.77 -20.81
CA ASN A 171 -20.98 9.33 -21.83
C ASN A 171 -22.14 10.18 -21.23
N ILE A 172 -21.83 10.97 -20.23
CA ILE A 172 -22.78 11.92 -19.64
C ILE A 172 -22.52 13.28 -20.28
N ALA A 173 -23.30 13.63 -21.30
CA ALA A 173 -23.12 14.87 -22.04
C ALA A 173 -23.25 16.12 -21.16
N GLY A 174 -22.39 17.11 -21.42
CA GLY A 174 -22.46 18.44 -20.81
C GLY A 174 -21.91 18.55 -19.38
N THR A 175 -21.20 17.55 -18.90
CA THR A 175 -20.60 17.56 -17.56
C THR A 175 -19.08 17.64 -17.63
N GLU A 176 -18.55 18.73 -18.13
CA GLU A 176 -17.13 19.05 -18.03
C GLU A 176 -16.84 19.75 -16.70
N ILE A 177 -15.89 19.20 -15.95
CA ILE A 177 -15.27 19.92 -14.84
C ILE A 177 -14.00 20.54 -15.42
N ASN A 178 -14.11 21.73 -15.95
CA ASN A 178 -13.06 22.41 -16.71
C ASN A 178 -11.95 23.03 -15.88
N ASP A 179 -11.90 22.81 -14.58
CA ASP A 179 -10.91 23.45 -13.75
C ASP A 179 -9.85 22.43 -13.32
N ASP A 180 -8.67 22.51 -13.90
CA ASP A 180 -7.49 21.69 -13.58
C ASP A 180 -7.07 21.80 -12.12
N SER A 181 -7.51 22.81 -11.40
CA SER A 181 -7.25 22.97 -9.97
C SER A 181 -8.13 22.08 -9.10
N LEU A 182 -9.09 21.33 -9.68
CA LEU A 182 -10.17 20.72 -8.97
C LEU A 182 -10.02 19.24 -8.75
N ALA A 183 -9.21 18.88 -7.76
CA ALA A 183 -9.52 17.71 -6.95
C ALA A 183 -11.01 17.76 -6.54
N GLN A 184 -11.73 16.65 -6.67
CA GLN A 184 -13.12 16.52 -6.21
C GLN A 184 -13.09 16.14 -4.73
N PRO A 185 -13.22 17.10 -3.79
CA PRO A 185 -13.09 16.82 -2.38
C PRO A 185 -14.27 16.00 -1.87
N MET A 186 -13.96 15.00 -1.08
CA MET A 186 -14.94 14.10 -0.47
C MET A 186 -14.69 13.99 1.01
N LYS A 187 -15.74 14.00 1.82
CA LYS A 187 -15.70 13.62 3.24
C LYS A 187 -16.43 12.30 3.44
N PHE A 188 -15.90 11.46 4.31
CA PHE A 188 -16.49 10.15 4.59
C PHE A 188 -15.96 9.56 5.89
N ASN A 189 -16.70 8.61 6.44
CA ASN A 189 -16.19 7.68 7.43
C ASN A 189 -15.72 6.42 6.72
N PHE A 190 -14.54 5.95 7.06
CA PHE A 190 -13.94 4.75 6.49
C PHE A 190 -13.62 3.73 7.57
N LEU A 191 -14.12 2.53 7.40
CA LEU A 191 -13.79 1.36 8.20
C LEU A 191 -13.13 0.33 7.31
N ARG A 192 -11.95 -0.15 7.69
CA ARG A 192 -11.29 -1.32 7.09
C ARG A 192 -10.97 -2.33 8.16
N ILE A 193 -11.33 -3.58 7.95
CA ILE A 193 -10.91 -4.73 8.75
C ILE A 193 -10.48 -5.81 7.76
N HIS A 194 -9.20 -5.84 7.45
CA HIS A 194 -8.59 -6.90 6.67
C HIS A 194 -7.78 -7.78 7.61
N GLN A 195 -8.04 -9.08 7.62
CA GLN A 195 -7.29 -10.05 8.41
C GLN A 195 -7.13 -11.33 7.64
N THR A 196 -5.90 -11.82 7.53
CA THR A 196 -5.54 -13.10 6.91
C THR A 196 -4.75 -13.93 7.90
N ALA A 197 -5.04 -15.21 7.96
CA ALA A 197 -4.27 -16.23 8.67
C ALA A 197 -3.74 -17.23 7.64
N ALA A 198 -2.42 -17.28 7.49
CA ALA A 198 -1.76 -18.13 6.50
C ALA A 198 -1.00 -19.26 7.21
N ILE A 199 -1.34 -20.50 6.89
CA ILE A 199 -0.75 -21.72 7.47
C ILE A 199 0.47 -22.11 6.65
N LYS A 200 1.57 -22.44 7.33
CA LYS A 200 2.81 -22.93 6.72
C LYS A 200 2.60 -24.30 6.09
N VAL A 201 2.79 -24.41 4.79
CA VAL A 201 2.70 -25.66 4.02
C VAL A 201 4.09 -26.27 3.83
N LYS A 202 5.06 -25.44 3.49
CA LYS A 202 6.47 -25.83 3.26
C LYS A 202 7.37 -24.69 3.72
N ASN A 203 8.69 -24.91 3.71
CA ASN A 203 9.64 -23.85 4.05
C ASN A 203 9.31 -22.54 3.28
N ASN A 204 9.04 -21.48 4.03
CA ASN A 204 8.73 -20.14 3.52
C ASN A 204 7.44 -20.01 2.70
N LEU A 205 6.67 -21.08 2.50
CA LEU A 205 5.42 -21.10 1.76
C LEU A 205 4.23 -21.24 2.70
N TYR A 206 3.25 -20.35 2.56
CA TYR A 206 2.04 -20.31 3.37
C TYR A 206 0.80 -20.22 2.47
N LEU A 207 -0.28 -20.90 2.88
CA LEU A 207 -1.62 -20.76 2.32
C LEU A 207 -2.51 -20.05 3.33
N GLY A 208 -3.12 -18.96 2.91
CA GLY A 208 -3.90 -18.07 3.75
C GLY A 208 -5.38 -18.06 3.41
N LEU A 209 -6.19 -17.94 4.45
CA LEU A 209 -7.59 -17.55 4.37
C LEU A 209 -7.81 -16.32 5.23
N GLY A 210 -8.68 -15.44 4.79
CA GLY A 210 -8.95 -14.19 5.47
C GLY A 210 -10.35 -13.65 5.20
N TYR A 211 -10.65 -12.57 5.92
CA TYR A 211 -11.86 -11.80 5.73
C TYR A 211 -11.49 -10.33 5.58
N TYR A 212 -12.06 -9.69 4.56
CA TYR A 212 -11.82 -8.31 4.18
C TYR A 212 -13.13 -7.54 4.18
N LEU A 213 -13.24 -6.58 5.09
CA LEU A 213 -14.34 -5.64 5.17
C LEU A 213 -13.80 -4.23 4.93
N ASP A 214 -14.34 -3.57 3.92
CA ASP A 214 -14.19 -2.12 3.70
C ASP A 214 -15.58 -1.48 3.74
N GLY A 215 -15.78 -0.45 4.54
CA GLY A 215 -17.01 0.30 4.65
C GLY A 215 -16.79 1.79 4.49
N TYR A 216 -17.59 2.42 3.66
CA TYR A 216 -17.65 3.87 3.50
C TYR A 216 -19.05 4.34 3.86
N THR A 217 -19.14 5.28 4.80
CA THR A 217 -20.42 5.82 5.26
C THR A 217 -20.36 7.34 5.38
N SER A 218 -21.53 7.97 5.39
CA SER A 218 -21.66 9.43 5.47
C SER A 218 -20.85 10.14 4.37
N ILE A 219 -20.83 9.57 3.17
CA ILE A 219 -20.09 10.13 2.05
C ILE A 219 -20.75 11.45 1.65
N ASN A 220 -19.93 12.49 1.59
CA ASN A 220 -20.29 13.81 1.11
C ASN A 220 -19.33 14.22 0.01
N ASP A 221 -19.84 14.25 -1.22
CA ASP A 221 -19.17 14.84 -2.39
C ASP A 221 -19.35 16.36 -2.32
N GLU A 222 -18.35 17.10 -1.85
CA GLU A 222 -18.50 18.53 -1.54
C GLU A 222 -18.80 19.43 -2.75
N ARG A 223 -18.56 18.93 -3.96
CA ARG A 223 -18.83 19.65 -5.20
C ARG A 223 -20.09 19.20 -5.93
N LEU A 224 -20.70 18.08 -5.49
CA LEU A 224 -21.89 17.58 -6.13
C LEU A 224 -23.04 18.58 -6.05
N ARG A 225 -23.60 18.96 -7.18
CA ARG A 225 -24.79 19.81 -7.29
C ARG A 225 -25.79 19.14 -8.21
N LEU A 226 -27.00 18.96 -7.73
CA LEU A 226 -28.07 18.25 -8.45
C LEU A 226 -29.26 19.16 -8.77
N ASN A 227 -29.11 20.49 -8.57
CA ASN A 227 -30.20 21.42 -8.81
C ASN A 227 -30.39 21.65 -10.33
N PRO A 228 -31.64 21.73 -10.83
CA PRO A 228 -31.90 22.09 -12.21
C PRO A 228 -31.24 23.44 -12.55
N GLY A 229 -30.49 23.48 -13.65
CA GLY A 229 -29.75 24.67 -14.08
C GLY A 229 -28.41 24.92 -13.41
N ASP A 230 -28.06 24.17 -12.35
CA ASP A 230 -26.76 24.18 -11.69
C ASP A 230 -26.33 22.75 -11.33
N THR A 231 -26.22 21.90 -12.34
CA THR A 231 -25.84 20.49 -12.14
C THR A 231 -24.35 20.31 -12.33
N LEU A 232 -23.68 19.80 -11.30
CA LEU A 232 -22.28 19.38 -11.34
C LEU A 232 -22.16 17.96 -10.77
N LEU A 233 -21.81 17.00 -11.62
CA LEU A 233 -21.61 15.61 -11.20
C LEU A 233 -20.14 15.37 -10.81
N THR A 234 -19.94 14.58 -9.77
CA THR A 234 -18.60 14.09 -9.37
C THR A 234 -18.35 12.70 -9.94
N SER A 235 -17.09 12.31 -10.10
CA SER A 235 -16.72 10.98 -10.60
C SER A 235 -17.27 9.85 -9.71
N HIS A 236 -17.24 10.03 -8.40
CA HIS A 236 -17.80 9.08 -7.45
C HIS A 236 -19.32 8.93 -7.66
N TYR A 237 -20.05 10.03 -7.67
CA TYR A 237 -21.50 10.02 -7.84
C TYR A 237 -21.91 9.39 -9.18
N ALA A 238 -21.28 9.83 -10.27
CA ALA A 238 -21.56 9.34 -11.62
C ALA A 238 -21.30 7.83 -11.75
N TYR A 239 -20.15 7.37 -11.26
CA TYR A 239 -19.80 5.94 -11.29
C TYR A 239 -20.79 5.09 -10.48
N ASN A 240 -21.04 5.46 -9.23
CA ASN A 240 -21.92 4.69 -8.36
C ASN A 240 -23.35 4.66 -8.89
N THR A 241 -23.87 5.80 -9.38
CA THR A 241 -25.20 5.87 -9.99
C THR A 241 -25.28 5.01 -11.27
N PHE A 242 -24.29 5.10 -12.15
CA PHE A 242 -24.25 4.31 -13.38
C PHE A 242 -24.25 2.82 -13.13
N TYR A 243 -23.49 2.36 -12.12
CA TYR A 243 -23.43 0.94 -11.75
C TYR A 243 -24.45 0.56 -10.68
N GLY A 244 -25.36 1.43 -10.28
CA GLY A 244 -26.43 1.13 -9.30
C GLY A 244 -25.92 0.81 -7.91
N PHE A 245 -24.88 1.52 -7.46
CA PHE A 245 -24.42 1.52 -6.08
C PHE A 245 -24.96 2.73 -5.31
N ASP A 246 -25.10 2.59 -4.00
CA ASP A 246 -25.39 3.72 -3.11
C ASP A 246 -24.27 4.76 -3.20
N THR A 247 -24.63 6.05 -3.13
CA THR A 247 -23.71 7.17 -3.20
C THR A 247 -23.36 7.75 -1.83
N LYS A 248 -24.00 7.30 -0.76
CA LYS A 248 -23.83 7.77 0.62
C LYS A 248 -23.18 6.73 1.52
N ASN A 249 -23.58 5.46 1.36
CA ASN A 249 -23.13 4.39 2.23
C ASN A 249 -23.00 3.09 1.46
N TYR A 250 -21.88 2.42 1.57
CA TYR A 250 -21.67 1.10 1.00
C TYR A 250 -20.51 0.38 1.68
N TYR A 251 -20.53 -0.95 1.57
CA TYR A 251 -19.44 -1.79 2.05
C TYR A 251 -19.05 -2.80 0.99
N SER A 252 -17.85 -3.36 1.17
CA SER A 252 -17.39 -4.56 0.49
C SER A 252 -16.98 -5.57 1.54
N SER A 253 -17.74 -6.63 1.67
CA SER A 253 -17.51 -7.78 2.54
C SER A 253 -17.01 -8.94 1.70
N ALA A 254 -15.81 -9.46 1.96
CA ALA A 254 -15.17 -10.40 1.07
C ALA A 254 -14.38 -11.49 1.80
N ILE A 255 -14.38 -12.69 1.22
CA ILE A 255 -13.44 -13.74 1.58
C ILE A 255 -12.12 -13.46 0.86
N HIS A 256 -11.02 -13.67 1.55
CA HIS A 256 -9.67 -13.54 0.99
C HIS A 256 -8.96 -14.89 1.04
N ALA A 257 -8.32 -15.28 -0.06
CA ALA A 257 -7.42 -16.42 -0.12
C ALA A 257 -6.05 -15.94 -0.63
N ALA A 258 -4.97 -16.43 -0.03
CA ALA A 258 -3.63 -16.00 -0.38
C ALA A 258 -2.63 -17.16 -0.45
N LEU A 259 -1.72 -17.06 -1.40
CA LEU A 259 -0.47 -17.80 -1.43
C LEU A 259 0.65 -16.83 -1.05
N VAL A 260 1.41 -17.12 0.01
CA VAL A 260 2.49 -16.25 0.48
C VAL A 260 3.80 -17.01 0.50
N VAL A 261 4.83 -16.42 -0.11
CA VAL A 261 6.22 -16.88 0.00
C VAL A 261 7.03 -15.78 0.66
N ASP A 262 7.64 -16.06 1.83
CA ASP A 262 8.47 -15.09 2.52
C ASP A 262 9.84 -15.67 2.85
N THR A 263 10.87 -15.19 2.16
CA THR A 263 12.26 -15.58 2.36
C THR A 263 13.11 -14.46 2.96
N ARG A 264 12.49 -13.31 3.30
CA ARG A 264 13.20 -12.16 3.86
C ARG A 264 13.90 -12.53 5.16
N ASP A 265 15.09 -12.00 5.35
CA ASP A 265 15.84 -12.16 6.58
C ASP A 265 15.27 -11.34 7.76
N ASN A 266 14.50 -10.32 7.46
CA ASN A 266 13.77 -9.50 8.43
C ASN A 266 12.52 -8.88 7.76
N MET A 267 11.38 -8.83 8.47
CA MET A 267 10.16 -8.27 7.88
C MET A 267 10.06 -6.74 8.06
N ILE A 268 10.82 -6.15 8.97
CA ILE A 268 10.76 -4.72 9.30
C ILE A 268 11.67 -3.94 8.37
N SER A 269 12.93 -4.40 8.21
CA SER A 269 13.90 -3.85 7.28
C SER A 269 14.75 -5.00 6.74
N ALA A 270 14.33 -5.55 5.60
CA ALA A 270 15.02 -6.64 4.94
C ALA A 270 16.27 -6.14 4.23
N TYR A 271 17.35 -6.92 4.34
CA TYR A 271 18.58 -6.70 3.58
C TYR A 271 18.74 -7.70 2.44
N ARG A 272 18.01 -8.82 2.50
CA ARG A 272 18.04 -9.87 1.49
C ARG A 272 16.76 -10.72 1.53
N GLY A 273 16.55 -11.45 0.44
CA GLY A 273 15.40 -12.31 0.26
C GLY A 273 14.25 -11.61 -0.45
N TYR A 274 13.11 -12.25 -0.49
CA TYR A 274 11.93 -11.72 -1.15
C TYR A 274 10.64 -12.11 -0.41
N TYR A 275 9.61 -11.34 -0.66
CA TYR A 275 8.23 -11.60 -0.29
C TYR A 275 7.38 -11.62 -1.55
N LEU A 276 6.54 -12.62 -1.70
CA LEU A 276 5.54 -12.72 -2.75
C LEU A 276 4.20 -13.07 -2.12
N GLU A 277 3.17 -12.32 -2.47
CA GLU A 277 1.79 -12.63 -2.17
C GLU A 277 0.97 -12.64 -3.45
N LEU A 278 0.23 -13.72 -3.66
CA LEU A 278 -0.81 -13.84 -4.67
C LEU A 278 -2.12 -14.01 -3.93
N GLY A 279 -2.98 -13.02 -3.99
CA GLY A 279 -4.24 -12.95 -3.29
C GLY A 279 -5.43 -12.97 -4.25
N TRP A 280 -6.50 -13.58 -3.81
CA TRP A 280 -7.82 -13.49 -4.41
C TRP A 280 -8.80 -12.99 -3.36
N ARG A 281 -9.63 -12.01 -3.74
CA ARG A 281 -10.67 -11.41 -2.91
C ARG A 281 -12.01 -11.61 -3.61
N GLY A 282 -12.91 -12.41 -3.00
CA GLY A 282 -14.25 -12.67 -3.50
C GLY A 282 -15.31 -11.95 -2.65
N ALA A 283 -15.94 -10.94 -3.22
CA ALA A 283 -17.08 -10.24 -2.63
C ALA A 283 -18.36 -10.82 -3.23
N PHE A 284 -19.22 -11.40 -2.41
CA PHE A 284 -20.42 -12.09 -2.86
C PHE A 284 -21.68 -11.49 -2.26
N LYS A 285 -22.81 -11.59 -2.99
CA LYS A 285 -24.11 -11.10 -2.51
C LYS A 285 -24.52 -11.72 -1.18
N PHE A 286 -24.23 -13.01 -0.95
CA PHE A 286 -24.55 -13.69 0.31
C PHE A 286 -23.78 -13.15 1.53
N LEU A 287 -22.69 -12.39 1.31
CA LEU A 287 -21.96 -11.66 2.35
C LEU A 287 -22.49 -10.24 2.58
N GLY A 288 -23.66 -9.89 2.00
CA GLY A 288 -24.28 -8.57 2.14
C GLY A 288 -23.85 -7.54 1.09
N ASN A 289 -23.05 -7.92 0.09
CA ASN A 289 -22.69 -7.00 -0.99
C ASN A 289 -23.86 -6.76 -1.95
N PRO A 290 -24.05 -5.55 -2.49
CA PRO A 290 -25.08 -5.27 -3.49
C PRO A 290 -24.84 -6.02 -4.79
N LYS A 291 -23.59 -6.27 -5.14
CA LYS A 291 -23.14 -7.04 -6.31
C LYS A 291 -22.02 -7.98 -5.96
N SER A 292 -21.90 -9.09 -6.71
CA SER A 292 -20.73 -9.98 -6.61
C SER A 292 -19.61 -9.49 -7.50
N GLY A 293 -18.36 -9.65 -7.03
CA GLY A 293 -17.17 -9.33 -7.80
C GLY A 293 -15.94 -10.02 -7.22
N ASN A 294 -14.92 -10.18 -8.05
CA ASN A 294 -13.63 -10.76 -7.66
C ASN A 294 -12.49 -9.82 -8.00
N MET A 295 -11.51 -9.72 -7.10
CA MET A 295 -10.26 -9.03 -7.31
C MET A 295 -9.09 -9.99 -7.16
N LEU A 296 -8.07 -9.81 -7.97
CA LEU A 296 -6.75 -10.43 -7.80
C LEU A 296 -5.79 -9.38 -7.26
N ASN A 297 -5.02 -9.78 -6.26
CA ASN A 297 -4.00 -8.94 -5.65
C ASN A 297 -2.65 -9.64 -5.80
N THR A 298 -1.62 -8.90 -6.15
CA THR A 298 -0.25 -9.41 -6.17
C THR A 298 0.67 -8.39 -5.53
N GLU A 299 1.57 -8.87 -4.68
CA GLU A 299 2.62 -8.05 -4.12
C GLU A 299 3.94 -8.83 -4.17
N TRP A 300 4.96 -8.21 -4.75
CA TRP A 300 6.32 -8.75 -4.76
C TRP A 300 7.29 -7.69 -4.25
N ARG A 301 8.16 -8.11 -3.34
CA ARG A 301 9.24 -7.29 -2.80
C ARG A 301 10.52 -8.12 -2.80
N SER A 302 11.63 -7.54 -3.24
CA SER A 302 12.92 -8.22 -3.21
C SER A 302 14.04 -7.31 -2.78
N PHE A 303 15.08 -7.89 -2.17
CA PHE A 303 16.16 -7.16 -1.53
C PHE A 303 17.49 -7.80 -1.90
N HIS A 304 18.39 -7.01 -2.48
CA HIS A 304 19.65 -7.45 -3.05
C HIS A 304 20.81 -6.65 -2.46
N GLY A 305 21.56 -7.27 -1.56
CA GLY A 305 22.74 -6.66 -0.93
C GLY A 305 23.84 -6.39 -1.97
N LEU A 306 24.36 -5.17 -1.97
CA LEU A 306 25.47 -4.74 -2.85
C LEU A 306 26.83 -4.82 -2.17
N SER A 307 26.88 -4.98 -0.86
CA SER A 307 28.11 -5.01 -0.08
C SER A 307 28.14 -6.18 0.90
N LYS A 308 29.26 -6.90 0.91
CA LYS A 308 29.53 -7.93 1.93
C LYS A 308 29.84 -7.31 3.30
N LYS A 309 30.40 -6.09 3.33
CA LYS A 309 30.81 -5.41 4.57
C LYS A 309 29.65 -4.65 5.23
N ASN A 310 28.75 -4.06 4.45
CA ASN A 310 27.65 -3.27 4.98
C ASN A 310 26.32 -3.76 4.44
N PRO A 311 25.50 -4.48 5.23
CA PRO A 311 24.24 -5.03 4.77
C PRO A 311 23.16 -3.96 4.45
N ALA A 312 23.32 -2.73 4.97
CA ALA A 312 22.41 -1.62 4.63
C ALA A 312 22.68 -1.02 3.23
N HIS A 313 23.70 -1.50 2.51
CA HIS A 313 23.97 -1.12 1.13
C HIS A 313 23.33 -2.13 0.19
N LEU A 314 22.16 -1.78 -0.38
CA LEU A 314 21.34 -2.72 -1.15
C LEU A 314 20.47 -2.02 -2.19
N LEU A 315 19.99 -2.80 -3.14
CA LEU A 315 18.86 -2.48 -4.01
C LEU A 315 17.60 -3.22 -3.51
N ALA A 316 16.49 -2.51 -3.48
CA ALA A 316 15.19 -3.08 -3.14
C ALA A 316 14.19 -2.78 -4.26
N PHE A 317 13.27 -3.71 -4.51
CA PHE A 317 12.22 -3.58 -5.51
C PHE A 317 10.87 -3.95 -4.91
N TRP A 318 9.86 -3.21 -5.29
CA TRP A 318 8.46 -3.44 -4.92
C TRP A 318 7.56 -3.38 -6.15
N LEU A 319 6.76 -4.40 -6.34
CA LEU A 319 5.71 -4.47 -7.34
C LEU A 319 4.39 -4.77 -6.63
N LEU A 320 3.36 -4.00 -6.93
CA LEU A 320 2.00 -4.16 -6.43
C LEU A 320 1.04 -4.14 -7.62
N GLY A 321 0.16 -5.13 -7.70
CA GLY A 321 -0.90 -5.21 -8.69
C GLY A 321 -2.23 -5.54 -8.03
N ASN A 322 -3.29 -4.86 -8.43
CA ASN A 322 -4.65 -5.12 -8.02
C ASN A 322 -5.55 -5.07 -9.26
N PHE A 323 -6.30 -6.13 -9.51
CA PHE A 323 -7.05 -6.30 -10.74
C PHE A 323 -8.50 -6.70 -10.41
N SER A 324 -9.46 -5.94 -10.92
CA SER A 324 -10.89 -6.29 -10.81
C SER A 324 -11.23 -7.34 -11.87
N ALA A 325 -11.07 -8.62 -11.52
CA ALA A 325 -11.16 -9.73 -12.46
C ALA A 325 -12.58 -9.98 -12.98
N THR A 326 -13.60 -9.85 -12.12
CA THR A 326 -15.01 -10.00 -12.51
C THR A 326 -15.92 -9.18 -11.63
N GLY A 327 -17.10 -8.84 -12.14
CA GLY A 327 -18.12 -8.09 -11.43
C GLY A 327 -17.79 -6.60 -11.33
N GLN A 328 -18.48 -5.92 -10.42
CA GLN A 328 -18.34 -4.49 -10.20
C GLN A 328 -18.22 -4.19 -8.71
N PHE A 329 -17.42 -3.20 -8.38
CA PHE A 329 -17.22 -2.70 -7.01
C PHE A 329 -17.63 -1.24 -6.91
N PRO A 330 -18.10 -0.76 -5.75
CA PRO A 330 -18.29 0.67 -5.54
C PRO A 330 -17.00 1.48 -5.77
N TYR A 331 -17.14 2.72 -6.18
CA TYR A 331 -16.03 3.58 -6.59
C TYR A 331 -14.85 3.61 -5.61
N MET A 332 -15.08 3.84 -4.31
CA MET A 332 -14.01 3.93 -3.32
C MET A 332 -13.38 2.57 -2.97
N ILE A 333 -14.00 1.45 -3.36
CA ILE A 333 -13.45 0.09 -3.20
C ILE A 333 -12.45 -0.24 -4.31
N LEU A 334 -12.53 0.45 -5.44
CA LEU A 334 -11.59 0.25 -6.54
C LEU A 334 -10.15 0.51 -6.11
N PRO A 335 -9.19 -0.26 -6.64
CA PRO A 335 -7.77 -0.07 -6.37
C PRO A 335 -7.31 1.37 -6.60
N ALA A 336 -6.48 1.88 -5.71
CA ALA A 336 -6.01 3.26 -5.81
C ALA A 336 -4.65 3.47 -5.11
N THR A 337 -4.00 4.57 -5.47
CA THR A 337 -2.76 5.08 -4.87
C THR A 337 -2.83 5.12 -3.35
N ALA A 338 -1.83 4.55 -2.66
CA ALA A 338 -1.66 4.54 -1.20
C ALA A 338 -2.80 3.86 -0.40
N TYR A 339 -3.56 2.95 -1.05
CA TYR A 339 -4.54 2.07 -0.38
C TYR A 339 -3.97 0.71 0.00
N ASP A 340 -2.70 0.46 -0.33
CA ASP A 340 -1.93 -0.70 0.16
C ASP A 340 -1.82 -0.72 1.69
N GLN A 341 -1.46 -1.88 2.27
CA GLN A 341 -1.31 -2.04 3.73
C GLN A 341 -0.34 -1.00 4.33
N ARG A 342 0.66 -0.57 3.59
CA ARG A 342 1.67 0.38 4.06
C ARG A 342 1.27 1.83 3.87
N SER A 343 0.25 2.10 3.02
CA SER A 343 -0.18 3.45 2.60
C SER A 343 0.98 4.26 1.98
N ARG A 344 1.79 3.59 1.13
CA ARG A 344 3.03 4.14 0.58
C ARG A 344 3.18 3.99 -0.93
N SER A 345 2.29 3.24 -1.60
CA SER A 345 2.35 3.15 -3.07
C SER A 345 2.20 4.53 -3.71
N ALA A 346 2.98 4.77 -4.75
CA ALA A 346 3.06 6.02 -5.52
C ALA A 346 3.50 7.24 -4.67
N ARG A 347 4.61 7.09 -3.92
CA ARG A 347 5.26 8.23 -3.25
C ARG A 347 5.54 9.35 -4.24
N GLY A 348 5.20 10.58 -3.87
CA GLY A 348 5.19 11.77 -4.72
C GLY A 348 3.79 12.19 -5.17
N TYR A 349 2.78 11.32 -4.98
CA TYR A 349 1.38 11.60 -5.31
C TYR A 349 0.47 11.53 -4.09
N THR A 350 -0.63 12.29 -4.15
CA THR A 350 -1.67 12.28 -3.12
C THR A 350 -2.36 10.91 -3.08
N GLN A 351 -2.76 10.46 -1.89
CA GLN A 351 -3.57 9.26 -1.71
C GLN A 351 -4.83 9.33 -2.58
N GLY A 352 -5.14 8.25 -3.32
CA GLY A 352 -6.29 8.19 -4.21
C GLY A 352 -6.13 8.95 -5.53
N ARG A 353 -4.92 9.51 -5.86
CA ARG A 353 -4.70 10.25 -7.10
C ARG A 353 -4.99 9.43 -8.34
N PHE A 354 -4.52 8.21 -8.38
CA PHE A 354 -4.80 7.25 -9.45
C PHE A 354 -5.67 6.15 -8.89
N ARG A 355 -6.82 5.94 -9.53
CA ARG A 355 -7.81 4.92 -9.18
C ARG A 355 -8.28 4.26 -10.45
N GLY A 356 -8.54 2.96 -10.42
CA GLY A 356 -9.03 2.25 -11.60
C GLY A 356 -9.57 0.87 -11.27
N ASN A 357 -10.13 0.21 -12.26
CA ASN A 357 -10.49 -1.21 -12.14
C ASN A 357 -9.25 -2.07 -11.91
N ASP A 358 -8.18 -1.72 -12.62
CA ASP A 358 -6.87 -2.32 -12.45
C ASP A 358 -5.85 -1.26 -12.07
N PHE A 359 -4.91 -1.64 -11.24
CA PHE A 359 -3.87 -0.74 -10.71
C PHE A 359 -2.56 -1.50 -10.58
N VAL A 360 -1.50 -0.93 -11.13
CA VAL A 360 -0.15 -1.46 -11.00
C VAL A 360 0.79 -0.35 -10.54
N TYR A 361 1.62 -0.70 -9.60
CA TYR A 361 2.67 0.13 -9.05
C TYR A 361 3.98 -0.65 -9.01
N ALA A 362 5.08 0.01 -9.40
CA ALA A 362 6.44 -0.52 -9.28
C ALA A 362 7.34 0.54 -8.68
N GLU A 363 8.24 0.12 -7.76
CA GLU A 363 9.24 1.01 -7.16
C GLU A 363 10.58 0.30 -7.03
N SER A 364 11.66 1.03 -7.27
CA SER A 364 13.03 0.65 -6.94
C SER A 364 13.62 1.61 -5.93
N GLU A 365 14.34 1.08 -4.93
CA GLU A 365 15.09 1.85 -3.95
C GLU A 365 16.57 1.47 -3.97
N TYR A 366 17.42 2.46 -4.03
CA TYR A 366 18.83 2.33 -3.70
C TYR A 366 19.05 2.81 -2.27
N ARG A 367 19.38 1.88 -1.38
CA ARG A 367 19.66 2.16 0.04
C ARG A 367 21.16 2.12 0.27
N PHE A 368 21.72 3.16 0.89
CA PHE A 368 23.14 3.29 1.08
C PHE A 368 23.51 3.85 2.47
N PRO A 369 24.62 3.40 3.07
CA PRO A 369 25.06 3.90 4.36
C PRO A 369 25.65 5.31 4.22
N ILE A 370 25.29 6.23 5.11
CA ILE A 370 25.88 7.57 5.22
C ILE A 370 26.95 7.59 6.32
N SER A 371 26.68 6.98 7.47
CA SER A 371 27.57 6.99 8.63
C SER A 371 28.61 5.86 8.61
N GLY A 372 29.03 5.42 7.44
CA GLY A 372 30.02 4.36 7.28
C GLY A 372 29.58 3.02 7.88
N CYS A 373 30.52 2.29 8.50
CA CYS A 373 30.26 0.98 9.07
C CYS A 373 29.22 0.96 10.20
N GLY A 374 29.06 2.06 10.93
CA GLY A 374 28.17 2.12 12.11
C GLY A 374 26.69 2.04 11.79
N GLY A 375 26.27 2.34 10.54
CA GLY A 375 24.90 2.16 10.06
C GLY A 375 23.83 3.00 10.78
N LEU A 376 24.19 3.99 11.60
CA LEU A 376 23.23 4.85 12.31
C LEU A 376 22.36 5.65 11.33
N TRP A 377 23.02 6.24 10.33
CA TRP A 377 22.39 7.00 9.26
C TRP A 377 22.58 6.30 7.93
N SER A 378 21.50 6.16 7.19
CA SER A 378 21.51 5.71 5.81
C SER A 378 20.59 6.56 4.94
N GLY A 379 20.88 6.61 3.65
CA GLY A 379 20.12 7.32 2.65
C GLY A 379 19.35 6.35 1.76
N VAL A 380 18.30 6.86 1.14
CA VAL A 380 17.51 6.18 0.14
C VAL A 380 17.29 7.09 -1.05
N LEU A 381 17.48 6.56 -2.25
CA LEU A 381 17.00 7.16 -3.50
C LEU A 381 15.96 6.22 -4.06
N PHE A 382 14.83 6.74 -4.52
CA PHE A 382 13.77 5.92 -5.08
C PHE A 382 13.22 6.46 -6.40
N LEU A 383 12.80 5.52 -7.24
CA LEU A 383 12.10 5.77 -8.49
C LEU A 383 10.89 4.84 -8.54
N ASN A 384 9.73 5.38 -8.87
CA ASN A 384 8.51 4.59 -9.01
C ASN A 384 7.71 4.93 -10.26
N GLY A 385 6.79 4.04 -10.61
CA GLY A 385 5.83 4.24 -11.68
C GLY A 385 4.48 3.66 -11.29
N THR A 386 3.43 4.37 -11.66
CA THR A 386 2.05 4.00 -11.38
C THR A 386 1.21 4.03 -12.64
N THR A 387 0.36 3.02 -12.83
CA THR A 387 -0.63 2.99 -13.89
C THR A 387 -1.96 2.44 -13.35
N ALA A 388 -3.06 2.96 -13.87
CA ALA A 388 -4.41 2.52 -13.53
C ALA A 388 -5.29 2.54 -14.78
N SER A 389 -6.16 1.53 -14.93
CA SER A 389 -7.15 1.52 -16.01
C SER A 389 -8.34 2.42 -15.68
N GLY A 390 -8.94 3.02 -16.70
CA GLY A 390 -10.14 3.85 -16.58
C GLY A 390 -11.43 3.04 -16.47
N ALA A 391 -12.55 3.75 -16.55
CA ALA A 391 -13.85 3.13 -16.65
C ALA A 391 -13.94 2.34 -17.97
N LYS A 392 -14.54 1.14 -17.93
CA LYS A 392 -14.65 0.26 -19.12
C LYS A 392 -13.29 -0.02 -19.81
N ASN A 393 -12.19 0.02 -19.04
CA ASN A 393 -10.81 -0.19 -19.53
C ASN A 393 -10.36 0.89 -20.57
N ASP A 394 -10.82 2.12 -20.37
CA ASP A 394 -10.43 3.30 -21.15
C ASP A 394 -10.08 4.46 -20.20
N PRO A 395 -8.80 4.88 -20.07
CA PRO A 395 -7.60 4.30 -20.72
C PRO A 395 -7.29 2.87 -20.25
N LYS A 396 -6.57 2.14 -21.10
CA LYS A 396 -6.08 0.79 -20.74
C LYS A 396 -4.96 0.85 -19.71
N LEU A 397 -4.80 -0.25 -18.99
CA LEU A 397 -3.63 -0.41 -18.13
C LEU A 397 -2.34 -0.37 -18.98
N PHE A 398 -1.31 0.34 -18.49
CA PHE A 398 -0.03 0.61 -19.16
C PHE A 398 -0.08 1.54 -20.38
N GLU A 399 -1.23 2.08 -20.76
CA GLU A 399 -1.30 3.10 -21.80
C GLU A 399 -0.56 4.38 -21.38
N SER A 400 -0.61 4.71 -20.10
CA SER A 400 0.18 5.77 -19.48
C SER A 400 0.76 5.31 -18.15
N ILE A 401 2.00 5.72 -17.87
CA ILE A 401 2.67 5.47 -16.59
C ILE A 401 3.10 6.81 -16.02
N LYS A 402 2.69 7.10 -14.79
CA LYS A 402 3.11 8.31 -14.08
C LYS A 402 4.33 8.03 -13.20
N PRO A 403 5.48 8.62 -13.53
CA PRO A 403 6.69 8.45 -12.74
C PRO A 403 6.63 9.26 -11.44
N GLY A 404 7.23 8.73 -10.40
CA GLY A 404 7.56 9.44 -9.17
C GLY A 404 8.99 9.12 -8.74
N TYR A 405 9.66 10.05 -8.09
CA TYR A 405 11.02 9.87 -7.62
C TYR A 405 11.24 10.63 -6.33
N GLY A 406 12.31 10.33 -5.63
CA GLY A 406 12.61 11.05 -4.41
C GLY A 406 13.82 10.53 -3.68
N LEU A 407 13.99 11.09 -2.50
CA LEU A 407 15.07 10.76 -1.60
C LEU A 407 14.56 10.61 -0.17
N GLY A 408 15.33 9.88 0.63
CA GLY A 408 14.99 9.64 2.01
C GLY A 408 16.20 9.49 2.91
N LEU A 409 15.97 9.74 4.19
CA LEU A 409 16.92 9.57 5.25
C LEU A 409 16.42 8.53 6.25
N ARG A 410 17.29 7.72 6.76
CA ARG A 410 17.01 6.70 7.78
C ARG A 410 17.88 6.93 9.00
N LEU A 411 17.25 6.90 10.17
CA LEU A 411 17.94 6.88 11.47
C LEU A 411 17.62 5.56 12.15
N MET A 412 18.63 4.75 12.44
CA MET A 412 18.48 3.47 13.14
C MET A 412 18.05 3.70 14.58
N LEU A 413 16.79 3.34 14.89
CA LEU A 413 16.23 3.46 16.24
C LEU A 413 16.52 2.21 17.08
N ASP A 414 16.47 1.03 16.46
CA ASP A 414 16.78 -0.24 17.11
C ASP A 414 17.45 -1.20 16.12
N LYS A 415 18.72 -1.47 16.35
CA LYS A 415 19.52 -2.35 15.49
C LYS A 415 19.11 -3.82 15.55
N LYS A 416 18.40 -4.26 16.60
CA LYS A 416 17.98 -5.65 16.76
C LYS A 416 16.80 -5.97 15.84
N SER A 417 15.76 -5.17 15.91
CA SER A 417 14.60 -5.28 15.04
C SER A 417 14.84 -4.68 13.66
N ARG A 418 15.93 -3.87 13.51
CA ARG A 418 16.22 -3.03 12.34
C ARG A 418 15.14 -1.98 12.10
N SER A 419 14.58 -1.45 13.18
CA SER A 419 13.60 -0.38 13.09
C SER A 419 14.27 0.94 12.86
N ASN A 420 13.86 1.66 11.82
CA ASN A 420 14.37 2.96 11.43
C ASN A 420 13.28 4.03 11.60
N LEU A 421 13.67 5.25 11.92
CA LEU A 421 12.88 6.42 11.58
C LEU A 421 13.18 6.76 10.12
N SER A 422 12.15 6.75 9.29
CA SER A 422 12.25 7.10 7.87
C SER A 422 11.64 8.47 7.61
N ILE A 423 12.38 9.29 6.88
CA ILE A 423 11.98 10.62 6.42
C ILE A 423 12.18 10.62 4.92
N ASP A 424 11.10 10.70 4.16
CA ASP A 424 11.16 10.70 2.69
C ASP A 424 10.52 11.95 2.12
N TYR A 425 11.04 12.42 1.01
CA TYR A 425 10.40 13.43 0.18
C TYR A 425 10.35 12.92 -1.27
N GLY A 426 9.15 12.91 -1.83
CA GLY A 426 8.86 12.41 -3.16
C GLY A 426 8.26 13.48 -4.06
N TRP A 427 8.63 13.42 -5.33
CA TRP A 427 8.09 14.26 -6.39
C TRP A 427 7.36 13.39 -7.42
N GLY A 428 6.24 13.89 -7.91
CA GLY A 428 5.49 13.38 -9.05
C GLY A 428 5.11 14.51 -10.00
N ALA A 429 4.38 14.20 -11.06
CA ALA A 429 3.89 15.23 -11.97
C ALA A 429 2.91 16.16 -11.23
N ARG A 430 3.26 17.45 -11.10
CA ARG A 430 2.49 18.51 -10.40
C ARG A 430 2.11 18.11 -8.96
N SER A 431 2.94 17.29 -8.30
CA SER A 431 2.66 16.78 -6.96
C SER A 431 3.96 16.52 -6.20
N SER A 432 3.92 16.63 -4.89
CA SER A 432 5.01 16.21 -4.01
C SER A 432 4.45 15.74 -2.67
N GLY A 433 5.23 14.97 -1.93
CA GLY A 433 4.82 14.47 -0.63
C GLY A 433 5.98 14.31 0.34
N PHE A 434 5.74 14.66 1.58
CA PHE A 434 6.62 14.42 2.72
C PHE A 434 6.08 13.25 3.53
N TYR A 435 6.95 12.31 3.89
CA TYR A 435 6.58 11.09 4.59
C TYR A 435 7.47 10.86 5.80
N LEU A 436 6.86 10.67 6.96
CA LEU A 436 7.51 10.29 8.21
C LEU A 436 6.93 8.97 8.68
N ALA A 437 7.77 8.01 9.03
CA ALA A 437 7.34 6.72 9.56
C ALA A 437 8.39 6.06 10.46
N VAL A 438 7.94 5.09 11.24
CA VAL A 438 8.82 4.08 11.85
C VAL A 438 8.80 2.86 10.95
N SER A 439 9.95 2.39 10.50
CA SER A 439 10.15 1.29 9.55
C SER A 439 10.45 1.76 8.13
N GLU A 440 10.79 0.83 7.26
CA GLU A 440 11.00 1.07 5.84
C GLU A 440 9.67 1.19 5.08
N THR A 441 9.73 1.72 3.86
CA THR A 441 8.56 1.83 2.99
C THR A 441 8.01 0.46 2.64
N PHE A 442 8.89 -0.53 2.35
CA PHE A 442 8.51 -1.91 2.03
C PHE A 442 9.59 -2.93 2.39
#